data_c38a398fb05af6c5076a19f008583910
#
_entry.id   c38a398fb05af6c5076a19f008583910
#
_cell.length_a   1.000
_cell.length_b   1.000
_cell.length_c   1.000
_cell.angle_alpha   90.00
_cell.angle_beta   90.00
_cell.angle_gamma   90.00
#
_symmetry.space_group_name_H-M   'P 1'
#
loop_
_entity.id
_entity.type
_entity.pdbx_description
1 polymer ?
#
loop_
_entity_poly.entity_id
_entity_poly.type
_entity_poly.pdbx_seq_one_letter_code
_entity_poly.pdbx_strand_id
1 'polypeptide(L)'
;MAEKEVKLMKGNEVIAHAAIRYGCDGYFGYPITPQSEVMETLMELKPWETTGMVVLQAESEISSINMVYGGASTGKRVMTSSSSPGVSLMSEGLSYLAGAELPCLIINCQRGGPGLGTIQPSQGDYFQACKGGGHGDFHLIVLAPNSVQEMHDHVAVAFDLAFKYRNPALILADGAIGQMMEKVVLAPQRPRKTDEEIAAECKSWATYGKPADRQRNIVTSLELQSEKMEIINKRLQEKYKALEENEVRYDCLLYTSPSPRD
;
A
#
# COMPACT_ATOMS: atom_id res chain seq x y z
N MET A 1 5.12 -5.41 -31.91
CA MET A 1 4.51 -4.85 -30.69
C MET A 1 3.90 -6.03 -29.96
N ALA A 2 4.24 -6.28 -28.68
CA ALA A 2 3.60 -7.34 -27.92
C ALA A 2 2.10 -7.03 -27.83
N GLU A 3 1.27 -8.04 -28.04
CA GLU A 3 -0.19 -7.92 -27.96
C GLU A 3 -0.55 -7.51 -26.53
N LYS A 4 -1.34 -6.44 -26.37
CA LYS A 4 -1.76 -5.99 -25.06
C LYS A 4 -2.76 -7.00 -24.49
N GLU A 5 -2.47 -7.56 -23.34
CA GLU A 5 -3.41 -8.45 -22.64
C GLU A 5 -4.53 -7.61 -22.03
N VAL A 6 -5.76 -7.80 -22.51
CA VAL A 6 -6.96 -7.10 -22.03
C VAL A 6 -7.90 -8.11 -21.41
N LYS A 7 -8.33 -7.86 -20.19
CA LYS A 7 -9.30 -8.71 -19.47
C LYS A 7 -10.44 -7.88 -18.90
N LEU A 8 -11.64 -8.45 -18.87
CA LEU A 8 -12.76 -7.93 -18.11
C LEU A 8 -12.67 -8.47 -16.69
N MET A 9 -12.54 -7.59 -15.69
CA MET A 9 -12.39 -8.00 -14.30
C MET A 9 -12.87 -6.94 -13.31
N LYS A 10 -13.12 -7.36 -12.08
CA LYS A 10 -13.47 -6.47 -10.97
C LYS A 10 -12.25 -5.70 -10.45
N GLY A 11 -12.52 -4.56 -9.79
CA GLY A 11 -11.46 -3.78 -9.14
C GLY A 11 -10.68 -4.57 -8.08
N ASN A 12 -11.33 -5.38 -7.26
CA ASN A 12 -10.64 -6.22 -6.29
C ASN A 12 -9.75 -7.28 -6.96
N GLU A 13 -10.23 -7.90 -8.03
CA GLU A 13 -9.45 -8.89 -8.81
C GLU A 13 -8.22 -8.24 -9.46
N VAL A 14 -8.39 -7.02 -9.97
CA VAL A 14 -7.29 -6.32 -10.66
C VAL A 14 -6.14 -5.97 -9.71
N ILE A 15 -6.41 -5.70 -8.43
CA ILE A 15 -5.36 -5.48 -7.42
C ILE A 15 -4.47 -6.71 -7.31
N ALA A 16 -5.05 -7.91 -7.23
CA ALA A 16 -4.29 -9.17 -7.16
C ALA A 16 -3.41 -9.38 -8.39
N HIS A 17 -3.98 -9.18 -9.59
CA HIS A 17 -3.23 -9.24 -10.85
C HIS A 17 -2.10 -8.20 -10.91
N ALA A 18 -2.38 -6.97 -10.50
CA ALA A 18 -1.40 -5.89 -10.49
C ALA A 18 -0.25 -6.18 -9.51
N ALA A 19 -0.56 -6.66 -8.30
CA ALA A 19 0.45 -7.04 -7.30
C ALA A 19 1.45 -8.07 -7.87
N ILE A 20 0.94 -9.14 -8.49
CA ILE A 20 1.77 -10.15 -9.12
C ILE A 20 2.63 -9.54 -10.24
N ARG A 21 1.99 -8.78 -11.14
CA ARG A 21 2.66 -8.21 -12.33
C ARG A 21 3.69 -7.14 -12.00
N TYR A 22 3.51 -6.41 -10.93
CA TYR A 22 4.46 -5.39 -10.49
C TYR A 22 5.50 -5.89 -9.49
N GLY A 23 5.62 -7.24 -9.34
CA GLY A 23 6.70 -7.87 -8.60
C GLY A 23 6.56 -7.76 -7.09
N CYS A 24 5.34 -7.83 -6.57
CA CYS A 24 5.09 -7.94 -5.15
C CYS A 24 5.70 -9.25 -4.60
N ASP A 25 6.35 -9.17 -3.45
CA ASP A 25 7.01 -10.30 -2.78
C ASP A 25 6.09 -11.00 -1.79
N GLY A 26 5.16 -10.27 -1.18
CA GLY A 26 4.28 -10.85 -0.19
C GLY A 26 2.98 -10.08 0.02
N TYR A 27 1.90 -10.82 0.17
CA TYR A 27 0.60 -10.34 0.60
C TYR A 27 0.24 -11.00 1.93
N PHE A 28 -0.11 -10.17 2.91
CA PHE A 28 -0.54 -10.59 4.24
C PHE A 28 -1.88 -9.95 4.55
N GLY A 29 -2.97 -10.71 4.51
CA GLY A 29 -4.31 -10.17 4.60
C GLY A 29 -5.21 -10.88 5.58
N TYR A 30 -6.29 -10.22 5.95
CA TYR A 30 -7.41 -10.78 6.69
C TYR A 30 -8.70 -10.45 5.93
N PRO A 31 -9.60 -11.45 5.69
CA PRO A 31 -10.78 -11.24 4.86
C PRO A 31 -11.77 -10.31 5.53
N ILE A 32 -12.22 -9.29 4.80
CA ILE A 32 -13.28 -8.36 5.21
C ILE A 32 -14.02 -7.84 3.97
N THR A 33 -15.36 -7.80 4.03
CA THR A 33 -16.18 -7.22 2.96
C THR A 33 -15.97 -5.69 2.89
N PRO A 34 -15.78 -5.08 1.69
CA PRO A 34 -15.98 -5.64 0.35
C PRO A 34 -14.70 -6.03 -0.40
N GLN A 35 -13.57 -6.30 0.25
CA GLN A 35 -12.28 -6.53 -0.41
C GLN A 35 -11.79 -8.00 -0.41
N SER A 36 -12.58 -8.96 0.09
CA SER A 36 -12.14 -10.36 0.22
C SER A 36 -11.65 -10.98 -1.08
N GLU A 37 -12.20 -10.56 -2.23
CA GLU A 37 -11.80 -11.07 -3.54
C GLU A 37 -10.34 -10.79 -3.88
N VAL A 38 -9.66 -9.84 -3.24
CA VAL A 38 -8.21 -9.62 -3.45
C VAL A 38 -7.44 -10.87 -3.05
N MET A 39 -7.71 -11.39 -1.85
CA MET A 39 -7.05 -12.59 -1.35
C MET A 39 -7.54 -13.84 -2.08
N GLU A 40 -8.84 -13.96 -2.34
CA GLU A 40 -9.44 -15.07 -3.08
C GLU A 40 -8.79 -15.20 -4.47
N THR A 41 -8.66 -14.11 -5.21
CA THR A 41 -7.99 -14.08 -6.52
C THR A 41 -6.51 -14.46 -6.41
N LEU A 42 -5.79 -13.99 -5.39
CA LEU A 42 -4.40 -14.40 -5.17
C LEU A 42 -4.30 -15.90 -4.89
N MET A 43 -5.23 -16.46 -4.12
CA MET A 43 -5.27 -17.90 -3.84
C MET A 43 -5.59 -18.73 -5.10
N GLU A 44 -6.45 -18.25 -5.99
CA GLU A 44 -6.76 -18.89 -7.27
C GLU A 44 -5.56 -18.82 -8.24
N LEU A 45 -4.89 -17.69 -8.33
CA LEU A 45 -3.75 -17.46 -9.23
C LEU A 45 -2.46 -18.16 -8.77
N LYS A 46 -2.38 -18.56 -7.49
CA LYS A 46 -1.25 -19.28 -6.89
C LYS A 46 0.12 -18.68 -7.24
N PRO A 47 0.35 -17.39 -6.95
CA PRO A 47 1.58 -16.72 -7.35
C PRO A 47 2.85 -17.30 -6.71
N TRP A 48 2.73 -18.08 -5.65
CA TRP A 48 3.87 -18.83 -5.07
C TRP A 48 4.42 -19.91 -6.00
N GLU A 49 3.59 -20.45 -6.91
CA GLU A 49 4.00 -21.46 -7.91
C GLU A 49 4.67 -20.79 -9.14
N THR A 50 4.30 -19.55 -9.47
CA THR A 50 4.72 -18.89 -10.71
C THR A 50 5.80 -17.83 -10.49
N THR A 51 5.64 -16.96 -9.50
CA THR A 51 6.56 -15.86 -9.21
C THR A 51 7.28 -16.03 -7.87
N GLY A 52 6.87 -16.97 -7.03
CA GLY A 52 7.36 -17.13 -5.67
C GLY A 52 6.84 -16.08 -4.68
N MET A 53 5.81 -15.31 -5.03
CA MET A 53 5.15 -14.37 -4.13
C MET A 53 4.48 -15.14 -2.99
N VAL A 54 4.72 -14.73 -1.75
CA VAL A 54 4.10 -15.30 -0.56
C VAL A 54 2.70 -14.73 -0.38
N VAL A 55 1.71 -15.60 -0.15
CA VAL A 55 0.34 -15.19 0.19
C VAL A 55 -0.06 -15.88 1.49
N LEU A 56 -0.34 -15.10 2.52
CA LEU A 56 -0.71 -15.63 3.84
C LEU A 56 -1.95 -14.91 4.37
N GLN A 57 -2.89 -15.70 4.87
CA GLN A 57 -3.98 -15.19 5.69
C GLN A 57 -3.49 -15.02 7.13
N ALA A 58 -3.59 -13.79 7.63
CA ALA A 58 -3.32 -13.50 9.03
C ALA A 58 -4.52 -13.85 9.92
N GLU A 59 -4.31 -13.86 11.21
CA GLU A 59 -5.38 -14.13 12.20
C GLU A 59 -6.27 -12.90 12.42
N SER A 60 -5.74 -11.69 12.12
CA SER A 60 -6.44 -10.41 12.28
C SER A 60 -5.76 -9.33 11.45
N GLU A 61 -6.39 -8.15 11.34
CA GLU A 61 -5.78 -6.98 10.69
C GLU A 61 -4.54 -6.50 11.45
N ILE A 62 -4.53 -6.62 12.78
CA ILE A 62 -3.35 -6.30 13.61
C ILE A 62 -2.19 -7.22 13.25
N SER A 63 -2.46 -8.52 13.12
CA SER A 63 -1.43 -9.47 12.67
C SER A 63 -0.98 -9.18 11.24
N SER A 64 -1.90 -8.85 10.33
CA SER A 64 -1.58 -8.50 8.94
C SER A 64 -0.58 -7.35 8.85
N ILE A 65 -0.84 -6.23 9.55
CA ILE A 65 0.04 -5.06 9.48
C ILE A 65 1.41 -5.33 10.11
N ASN A 66 1.48 -6.17 11.15
CA ASN A 66 2.75 -6.57 11.74
C ASN A 66 3.55 -7.52 10.83
N MET A 67 2.88 -8.39 10.06
CA MET A 67 3.54 -9.19 9.01
C MET A 67 4.07 -8.29 7.89
N VAL A 68 3.31 -7.27 7.49
CA VAL A 68 3.76 -6.25 6.53
C VAL A 68 4.99 -5.51 7.08
N TYR A 69 4.99 -5.11 8.36
CA TYR A 69 6.13 -4.48 9.00
C TYR A 69 7.39 -5.36 8.92
N GLY A 70 7.25 -6.65 9.28
CA GLY A 70 8.34 -7.61 9.19
C GLY A 70 8.86 -7.78 7.76
N GLY A 71 7.96 -8.01 6.80
CA GLY A 71 8.30 -8.16 5.38
C GLY A 71 8.95 -6.91 4.78
N ALA A 72 8.38 -5.72 5.04
CA ALA A 72 8.93 -4.45 4.57
C ALA A 72 10.32 -4.18 5.13
N SER A 73 10.58 -4.57 6.39
CA SER A 73 11.90 -4.40 7.03
C SER A 73 13.03 -5.11 6.30
N THR A 74 12.73 -6.13 5.51
CA THR A 74 13.71 -6.87 4.69
C THR A 74 13.99 -6.24 3.33
N GLY A 75 13.34 -5.12 2.99
CA GLY A 75 13.47 -4.47 1.69
C GLY A 75 12.60 -5.08 0.59
N LYS A 76 11.73 -6.02 0.93
CA LYS A 76 10.81 -6.67 -0.02
C LYS A 76 9.54 -5.84 -0.22
N ARG A 77 8.96 -5.94 -1.42
CA ARG A 77 7.67 -5.33 -1.75
C ARG A 77 6.56 -6.15 -1.13
N VAL A 78 5.96 -5.65 -0.09
CA VAL A 78 4.87 -6.33 0.62
C VAL A 78 3.64 -5.45 0.73
N MET A 79 2.49 -6.09 0.82
CA MET A 79 1.21 -5.39 0.89
C MET A 79 0.19 -6.11 1.77
N THR A 80 -0.85 -5.36 2.13
CA THR A 80 -2.10 -5.85 2.70
C THR A 80 -3.28 -5.14 2.08
N SER A 81 -4.46 -5.72 2.22
CA SER A 81 -5.73 -5.06 1.90
C SER A 81 -6.74 -5.26 3.02
N SER A 82 -7.58 -4.25 3.23
CA SER A 82 -8.63 -4.26 4.24
C SER A 82 -9.78 -3.32 3.83
N SER A 83 -10.70 -3.12 4.74
CA SER A 83 -11.81 -2.16 4.63
C SER A 83 -11.88 -1.35 5.91
N SER A 84 -12.43 -0.18 5.84
CA SER A 84 -12.63 0.84 6.89
C SER A 84 -12.37 0.43 8.35
N PRO A 85 -13.16 -0.47 8.99
CA PRO A 85 -12.90 -0.85 10.38
C PRO A 85 -11.61 -1.67 10.54
N GLY A 86 -11.21 -2.46 9.54
CA GLY A 86 -9.94 -3.19 9.58
C GLY A 86 -8.74 -2.26 9.48
N VAL A 87 -8.82 -1.19 8.66
CA VAL A 87 -7.77 -0.16 8.60
C VAL A 87 -7.66 0.57 9.94
N SER A 88 -8.77 0.79 10.64
CA SER A 88 -8.75 1.34 12.01
C SER A 88 -7.96 0.46 12.99
N LEU A 89 -8.07 -0.87 12.89
CA LEU A 89 -7.25 -1.79 13.68
C LEU A 89 -5.76 -1.76 13.32
N MET A 90 -5.42 -1.37 12.10
CA MET A 90 -4.03 -1.24 11.64
C MET A 90 -3.35 0.07 12.06
N SER A 91 -4.07 1.03 12.64
CA SER A 91 -3.60 2.42 12.87
C SER A 91 -2.27 2.50 13.62
N GLU A 92 -2.07 1.67 14.65
CA GLU A 92 -0.80 1.61 15.39
C GLU A 92 0.34 1.11 14.49
N GLY A 93 0.11 0.01 13.76
CA GLY A 93 1.10 -0.54 12.83
C GLY A 93 1.46 0.42 11.70
N LEU A 94 0.49 1.20 11.19
CA LEU A 94 0.74 2.26 10.20
C LEU A 94 1.67 3.34 10.76
N SER A 95 1.45 3.77 12.00
CA SER A 95 2.34 4.71 12.68
C SER A 95 3.76 4.15 12.83
N TYR A 96 3.88 2.86 13.20
CA TYR A 96 5.20 2.21 13.30
C TYR A 96 5.92 2.10 11.95
N LEU A 97 5.19 1.76 10.88
CA LEU A 97 5.74 1.71 9.52
C LEU A 97 6.25 3.08 9.07
N ALA A 98 5.48 4.14 9.33
CA ALA A 98 5.86 5.51 8.99
C ALA A 98 7.08 5.98 9.82
N GLY A 99 7.09 5.72 11.13
CA GLY A 99 8.19 6.08 12.02
C GLY A 99 9.48 5.32 11.72
N ALA A 100 9.39 4.05 11.31
CA ALA A 100 10.53 3.25 10.88
C ALA A 100 10.92 3.48 9.41
N GLU A 101 10.18 4.32 8.69
CA GLU A 101 10.36 4.64 7.26
C GLU A 101 10.39 3.37 6.39
N LEU A 102 9.39 2.51 6.55
CA LEU A 102 9.27 1.25 5.82
C LEU A 102 8.32 1.38 4.62
N PRO A 103 8.80 1.05 3.41
CA PRO A 103 7.97 1.06 2.21
C PRO A 103 7.04 -0.15 2.17
N CYS A 104 5.75 0.07 2.01
CA CYS A 104 4.76 -0.99 1.80
C CYS A 104 3.51 -0.41 1.14
N LEU A 105 2.59 -1.28 0.72
CA LEU A 105 1.32 -0.89 0.14
C LEU A 105 0.15 -1.40 0.99
N ILE A 106 -0.76 -0.50 1.31
CA ILE A 106 -2.03 -0.80 1.97
C ILE A 106 -3.17 -0.48 0.98
N ILE A 107 -4.16 -1.34 0.88
CA ILE A 107 -5.38 -1.09 0.12
C ILE A 107 -6.53 -0.93 1.10
N ASN A 108 -7.26 0.17 1.04
CA ASN A 108 -8.52 0.37 1.75
C ASN A 108 -9.68 0.40 0.74
N CYS A 109 -10.48 -0.66 0.69
CA CYS A 109 -11.78 -0.65 0.02
C CYS A 109 -12.82 -0.16 1.01
N GLN A 110 -13.09 1.15 0.97
CA GLN A 110 -13.96 1.82 1.93
C GLN A 110 -15.38 1.30 1.91
N ARG A 111 -15.98 1.20 3.09
CA ARG A 111 -17.40 0.92 3.31
C ARG A 111 -18.01 1.90 4.30
N GLY A 112 -19.33 1.97 4.33
CA GLY A 112 -20.04 2.92 5.18
C GLY A 112 -19.84 2.71 6.67
N GLY A 113 -19.48 3.77 7.37
CA GLY A 113 -19.35 3.88 8.82
C GLY A 113 -20.31 4.94 9.38
N PRO A 114 -20.17 5.33 10.66
CA PRO A 114 -19.17 4.90 11.64
C PRO A 114 -19.45 3.53 12.28
N GLY A 115 -18.51 3.05 13.09
CA GLY A 115 -18.56 1.77 13.78
C GLY A 115 -18.35 0.60 12.83
N LEU A 116 -19.01 -0.53 13.06
CA LEU A 116 -18.99 -1.65 12.12
C LEU A 116 -19.64 -1.27 10.78
N GLY A 117 -20.57 -0.32 10.83
CA GLY A 117 -21.20 0.31 9.67
C GLY A 117 -22.01 -0.65 8.81
N THR A 118 -21.90 -0.42 7.51
CA THR A 118 -22.55 -1.25 6.48
C THR A 118 -21.51 -1.81 5.52
N ILE A 119 -21.85 -2.84 4.78
CA ILE A 119 -21.01 -3.37 3.69
C ILE A 119 -21.13 -2.57 2.38
N GLN A 120 -22.01 -1.57 2.34
CA GLN A 120 -22.22 -0.73 1.15
C GLN A 120 -21.02 0.21 0.92
N PRO A 121 -20.76 0.56 -0.35
CA PRO A 121 -19.71 1.51 -0.70
C PRO A 121 -19.85 2.85 0.01
N SER A 122 -18.72 3.44 0.38
CA SER A 122 -18.66 4.78 0.96
C SER A 122 -17.26 5.37 0.72
N GLN A 123 -17.15 6.69 0.82
CA GLN A 123 -15.89 7.43 0.75
C GLN A 123 -15.68 8.23 2.05
N GLY A 124 -15.96 7.60 3.19
CA GLY A 124 -15.94 8.22 4.51
C GLY A 124 -14.56 8.25 5.20
N ASP A 125 -13.55 7.59 4.65
CA ASP A 125 -12.24 7.41 5.31
C ASP A 125 -11.18 8.43 4.83
N TYR A 126 -11.59 9.48 4.12
CA TYR A 126 -10.65 10.48 3.61
C TYR A 126 -9.79 11.09 4.72
N PHE A 127 -10.39 11.52 5.83
CA PHE A 127 -9.64 12.09 6.94
C PHE A 127 -8.73 11.06 7.63
N GLN A 128 -9.18 9.81 7.77
CA GLN A 128 -8.36 8.73 8.30
C GLN A 128 -7.11 8.52 7.44
N ALA A 129 -7.27 8.48 6.11
CA ALA A 129 -6.17 8.26 5.18
C ALA A 129 -5.20 9.46 5.09
N CYS A 130 -5.74 10.68 5.03
CA CYS A 130 -4.99 11.88 4.68
C CYS A 130 -4.68 12.81 5.86
N LYS A 131 -5.42 12.71 6.99
CA LYS A 131 -5.37 13.70 8.06
C LYS A 131 -5.12 13.13 9.48
N GLY A 132 -5.01 11.82 9.65
CA GLY A 132 -4.77 11.30 11.00
C GLY A 132 -5.12 9.83 11.21
N GLY A 133 -4.54 8.94 10.43
CA GLY A 133 -4.78 7.50 10.52
C GLY A 133 -4.11 6.76 11.68
N GLY A 134 -3.57 7.46 12.66
CA GLY A 134 -2.88 6.90 13.82
C GLY A 134 -2.29 8.02 14.68
N HIS A 135 -1.29 7.73 15.50
CA HIS A 135 -0.59 8.71 16.34
C HIS A 135 0.72 9.19 15.73
N GLY A 136 1.17 10.38 16.13
CA GLY A 136 2.48 10.95 15.77
C GLY A 136 2.50 11.77 14.49
N ASP A 137 1.35 12.27 14.03
CA ASP A 137 1.20 13.20 12.89
C ASP A 137 1.91 12.72 11.60
N PHE A 138 1.97 11.42 11.39
CA PHE A 138 2.53 10.86 10.17
C PHE A 138 1.58 11.01 8.98
N HIS A 139 2.15 11.00 7.78
CA HIS A 139 1.40 11.03 6.53
C HIS A 139 1.70 9.80 5.67
N LEU A 140 0.66 9.27 5.03
CA LEU A 140 0.77 8.23 4.02
C LEU A 140 0.85 8.87 2.62
N ILE A 141 1.39 8.12 1.66
CA ILE A 141 1.22 8.43 0.24
C ILE A 141 -0.13 7.86 -0.16
N VAL A 142 -1.13 8.72 -0.41
CA VAL A 142 -2.49 8.29 -0.69
C VAL A 142 -2.82 8.48 -2.16
N LEU A 143 -3.27 7.41 -2.82
CA LEU A 143 -3.75 7.40 -4.21
C LEU A 143 -5.20 6.95 -4.24
N ALA A 144 -6.07 7.73 -4.87
CA ALA A 144 -7.50 7.44 -4.99
C ALA A 144 -7.84 7.16 -6.47
N PRO A 145 -8.09 5.91 -6.86
CA PRO A 145 -8.45 5.57 -8.22
C PRO A 145 -9.90 5.97 -8.53
N ASN A 146 -10.17 6.38 -9.77
CA ASN A 146 -11.51 6.64 -10.27
C ASN A 146 -12.02 5.55 -11.24
N SER A 147 -11.19 4.55 -11.55
CA SER A 147 -11.53 3.43 -12.45
C SER A 147 -10.78 2.16 -12.05
N VAL A 148 -11.23 1.02 -12.60
CA VAL A 148 -10.55 -0.26 -12.39
C VAL A 148 -9.17 -0.27 -13.05
N GLN A 149 -9.00 0.43 -14.19
CA GLN A 149 -7.68 0.61 -14.79
C GLN A 149 -6.73 1.38 -13.87
N GLU A 150 -7.21 2.46 -13.24
CA GLU A 150 -6.38 3.20 -12.29
C GLU A 150 -6.06 2.39 -11.03
N MET A 151 -6.97 1.53 -10.54
CA MET A 151 -6.65 0.61 -9.46
C MET A 151 -5.46 -0.29 -9.82
N HIS A 152 -5.40 -0.80 -11.07
CA HIS A 152 -4.26 -1.57 -11.56
C HIS A 152 -2.97 -0.73 -11.56
N ASP A 153 -3.02 0.44 -12.18
CA ASP A 153 -1.83 1.25 -12.45
C ASP A 153 -1.28 1.90 -11.17
N HIS A 154 -2.16 2.26 -10.24
CA HIS A 154 -1.78 2.82 -8.93
C HIS A 154 -0.99 1.83 -8.06
N VAL A 155 -1.13 0.51 -8.24
CA VAL A 155 -0.29 -0.46 -7.51
C VAL A 155 1.19 -0.26 -7.82
N ALA A 156 1.54 -0.03 -9.11
CA ALA A 156 2.91 0.26 -9.50
C ALA A 156 3.39 1.60 -8.92
N VAL A 157 2.59 2.65 -9.11
CA VAL A 157 2.90 4.01 -8.63
C VAL A 157 3.10 4.00 -7.12
N ALA A 158 2.21 3.33 -6.38
CA ALA A 158 2.28 3.23 -4.92
C ALA A 158 3.57 2.55 -4.45
N PHE A 159 3.94 1.41 -5.03
CA PHE A 159 5.20 0.75 -4.70
C PHE A 159 6.42 1.60 -5.07
N ASP A 160 6.44 2.20 -6.25
CA ASP A 160 7.58 2.99 -6.70
C ASP A 160 7.77 4.23 -5.82
N LEU A 161 6.69 4.94 -5.44
CA LEU A 161 6.74 6.07 -4.52
C LEU A 161 7.08 5.65 -3.09
N ALA A 162 6.51 4.52 -2.61
CA ALA A 162 6.80 4.00 -1.29
C ALA A 162 8.30 3.73 -1.12
N PHE A 163 8.94 3.09 -2.09
CA PHE A 163 10.37 2.81 -2.06
C PHE A 163 11.24 4.06 -2.27
N LYS A 164 10.83 4.97 -3.18
CA LYS A 164 11.54 6.23 -3.43
C LYS A 164 11.67 7.08 -2.16
N TYR A 165 10.57 7.19 -1.41
CA TYR A 165 10.50 8.05 -0.22
C TYR A 165 10.63 7.28 1.09
N ARG A 166 10.72 5.94 1.05
CA ARG A 166 10.70 5.08 2.24
C ARG A 166 9.52 5.46 3.15
N ASN A 167 8.31 5.33 2.61
CA ASN A 167 7.07 5.69 3.27
C ASN A 167 5.96 4.71 2.92
N PRO A 168 5.06 4.35 3.84
CA PRO A 168 3.89 3.57 3.49
C PRO A 168 3.03 4.30 2.47
N ALA A 169 2.52 3.56 1.48
CA ALA A 169 1.54 4.05 0.52
C ALA A 169 0.19 3.37 0.73
N LEU A 170 -0.89 4.09 0.47
CA LEU A 170 -2.26 3.62 0.61
C LEU A 170 -3.04 3.90 -0.67
N ILE A 171 -3.68 2.89 -1.24
CA ILE A 171 -4.71 3.05 -2.26
C ILE A 171 -6.06 3.16 -1.53
N LEU A 172 -6.68 4.34 -1.66
CA LEU A 172 -7.97 4.67 -1.07
C LEU A 172 -9.06 4.42 -2.11
N ALA A 173 -9.47 3.17 -2.24
CA ALA A 173 -10.57 2.75 -3.09
C ALA A 173 -11.88 2.71 -2.30
N ASP A 174 -12.96 2.35 -2.94
CA ASP A 174 -14.23 2.06 -2.28
C ASP A 174 -14.87 0.79 -2.84
N GLY A 175 -15.94 0.33 -2.17
CA GLY A 175 -16.62 -0.89 -2.56
C GLY A 175 -17.30 -0.81 -3.93
N ALA A 176 -17.59 0.39 -4.47
CA ALA A 176 -18.16 0.53 -5.81
C ALA A 176 -17.10 0.19 -6.87
N ILE A 177 -15.93 0.83 -6.82
CA ILE A 177 -14.81 0.53 -7.73
C ILE A 177 -14.33 -0.92 -7.52
N GLY A 178 -14.24 -1.39 -6.27
CA GLY A 178 -13.83 -2.76 -5.96
C GLY A 178 -14.70 -3.84 -6.61
N GLN A 179 -16.00 -3.59 -6.75
CA GLN A 179 -16.97 -4.52 -7.35
C GLN A 179 -17.29 -4.21 -8.83
N MET A 180 -16.95 -3.02 -9.31
CA MET A 180 -17.19 -2.62 -10.69
C MET A 180 -16.34 -3.43 -11.65
N MET A 181 -16.92 -3.83 -12.77
CA MET A 181 -16.23 -4.58 -13.83
C MET A 181 -15.89 -3.67 -15.00
N GLU A 182 -14.62 -3.65 -15.38
CA GLU A 182 -14.14 -2.92 -16.55
C GLU A 182 -13.17 -3.77 -17.38
N LYS A 183 -12.94 -3.34 -18.63
CA LYS A 183 -11.87 -3.86 -19.46
C LYS A 183 -10.54 -3.24 -19.02
N VAL A 184 -9.64 -4.06 -18.54
CA VAL A 184 -8.34 -3.62 -18.03
C VAL A 184 -7.22 -4.10 -18.95
N VAL A 185 -6.33 -3.21 -19.30
CA VAL A 185 -5.06 -3.53 -19.96
C VAL A 185 -4.06 -3.90 -18.88
N LEU A 186 -3.72 -5.18 -18.81
CA LEU A 186 -2.76 -5.67 -17.83
C LEU A 186 -1.32 -5.33 -18.24
N ALA A 187 -0.54 -4.86 -17.28
CA ALA A 187 0.88 -4.60 -17.49
C ALA A 187 1.65 -5.89 -17.79
N PRO A 188 2.77 -5.83 -18.53
CA PRO A 188 3.70 -6.94 -18.63
C PRO A 188 4.21 -7.37 -17.25
N GLN A 189 4.46 -8.68 -17.09
CA GLN A 189 5.04 -9.21 -15.86
C GLN A 189 6.42 -8.60 -15.62
N ARG A 190 6.60 -7.91 -14.50
CA ARG A 190 7.92 -7.50 -14.01
C ARG A 190 8.53 -8.66 -13.21
N PRO A 191 9.81 -8.98 -13.39
CA PRO A 191 10.47 -9.95 -12.52
C PRO A 191 10.54 -9.40 -11.09
N ARG A 192 10.46 -10.30 -10.11
CA ARG A 192 10.77 -9.94 -8.73
C ARG A 192 12.27 -9.71 -8.61
N LYS A 193 12.66 -8.79 -7.73
CA LYS A 193 14.08 -8.57 -7.44
C LYS A 193 14.66 -9.77 -6.71
N THR A 194 15.88 -10.12 -7.05
CA THR A 194 16.62 -11.14 -6.31
C THR A 194 17.04 -10.63 -4.93
N ASP A 195 17.41 -11.54 -4.04
CA ASP A 195 17.88 -11.13 -2.69
C ASP A 195 19.18 -10.32 -2.77
N GLU A 196 20.02 -10.54 -3.79
CA GLU A 196 21.25 -9.77 -4.04
C GLU A 196 20.91 -8.35 -4.51
N GLU A 197 19.94 -8.18 -5.39
CA GLU A 197 19.48 -6.87 -5.86
C GLU A 197 18.87 -6.06 -4.71
N ILE A 198 18.02 -6.69 -3.87
CA ILE A 198 17.44 -6.07 -2.68
C ILE A 198 18.54 -5.69 -1.69
N ALA A 199 19.50 -6.60 -1.44
CA ALA A 199 20.62 -6.34 -0.56
C ALA A 199 21.50 -5.18 -1.03
N ALA A 200 21.66 -4.99 -2.34
CA ALA A 200 22.40 -3.87 -2.91
C ALA A 200 21.64 -2.54 -2.79
N GLU A 201 20.36 -2.52 -3.18
CA GLU A 201 19.53 -1.32 -3.16
C GLU A 201 19.18 -0.85 -1.75
N CYS A 202 18.87 -1.79 -0.86
CA CYS A 202 18.41 -1.51 0.50
C CYS A 202 19.51 -1.64 1.55
N LYS A 203 20.79 -1.65 1.14
CA LYS A 203 21.97 -1.91 1.98
C LYS A 203 22.01 -1.07 3.26
N SER A 204 21.56 0.18 3.20
CA SER A 204 21.66 1.13 4.31
C SER A 204 20.64 0.93 5.42
N TRP A 205 19.54 0.19 5.16
CA TRP A 205 18.44 0.10 6.12
C TRP A 205 17.80 -1.28 6.29
N ALA A 206 17.75 -2.13 5.26
CA ALA A 206 17.03 -3.41 5.33
C ALA A 206 17.72 -4.46 6.19
N THR A 207 16.89 -5.31 6.81
CA THR A 207 17.31 -6.35 7.76
C THR A 207 17.44 -7.72 7.08
N TYR A 208 18.24 -7.82 6.04
CA TYR A 208 18.48 -9.09 5.30
C TYR A 208 19.72 -9.88 5.77
N GLY A 209 20.17 -9.62 6.98
CA GLY A 209 21.35 -10.26 7.57
C GLY A 209 22.47 -9.26 7.89
N LYS A 210 23.56 -9.78 8.47
CA LYS A 210 24.76 -8.99 8.78
C LYS A 210 25.89 -9.40 7.84
N PRO A 211 26.20 -8.62 6.78
CA PRO A 211 27.43 -8.81 6.00
C PRO A 211 28.67 -8.61 6.86
N ALA A 212 29.79 -9.22 6.44
CA ALA A 212 31.04 -9.13 7.16
C ALA A 212 31.65 -7.71 7.17
N ASP A 213 31.31 -6.91 6.15
CA ASP A 213 31.86 -5.59 5.86
C ASP A 213 31.16 -4.42 6.57
N ARG A 214 30.06 -4.68 7.31
CA ARG A 214 29.29 -3.62 8.00
C ARG A 214 28.60 -4.08 9.27
N GLN A 215 28.14 -3.13 10.07
CA GLN A 215 27.24 -3.39 11.21
C GLN A 215 25.86 -3.82 10.71
N ARG A 216 25.11 -4.54 11.55
CA ARG A 216 23.71 -4.90 11.27
C ARG A 216 22.84 -3.65 11.20
N ASN A 217 21.87 -3.66 10.32
CA ASN A 217 20.78 -2.68 10.35
C ASN A 217 19.81 -3.02 11.49
N ILE A 218 19.25 -1.98 12.08
CA ILE A 218 18.18 -2.07 13.08
C ILE A 218 17.02 -1.25 12.55
N VAL A 219 15.87 -1.90 12.37
CA VAL A 219 14.63 -1.23 12.02
C VAL A 219 13.77 -1.12 13.27
N THR A 220 13.50 0.09 13.68
CA THR A 220 12.67 0.41 14.84
C THR A 220 12.07 1.80 14.72
N SER A 221 10.89 2.01 15.28
CA SER A 221 10.29 3.33 15.48
C SER A 221 10.45 3.85 16.91
N LEU A 222 11.10 3.07 17.80
CA LEU A 222 11.37 3.48 19.17
C LEU A 222 12.61 4.35 19.23
N GLU A 223 12.47 5.57 19.78
CA GLU A 223 13.58 6.44 20.15
C GLU A 223 13.32 6.99 21.57
N LEU A 224 14.26 6.74 22.47
CA LEU A 224 14.12 7.12 23.89
C LEU A 224 14.68 8.50 24.19
N GLN A 225 15.40 9.11 23.25
CA GLN A 225 16.01 10.43 23.42
C GLN A 225 15.18 11.48 22.67
N SER A 226 14.60 12.42 23.41
CA SER A 226 13.69 13.43 22.85
C SER A 226 14.32 14.24 21.72
N GLU A 227 15.60 14.59 21.87
CA GLU A 227 16.35 15.37 20.87
C GLU A 227 16.54 14.60 19.56
N LYS A 228 16.74 13.31 19.65
CA LYS A 228 16.83 12.44 18.46
C LYS A 228 15.45 12.26 17.80
N MET A 229 14.40 12.13 18.60
CA MET A 229 13.04 12.06 18.08
C MET A 229 12.64 13.34 17.34
N GLU A 230 13.03 14.51 17.84
CA GLU A 230 12.83 15.78 17.14
C GLU A 230 13.53 15.81 15.78
N ILE A 231 14.76 15.31 15.69
CA ILE A 231 15.50 15.23 14.41
C ILE A 231 14.78 14.31 13.43
N ILE A 232 14.28 13.15 13.91
CA ILE A 232 13.50 12.22 13.08
C ILE A 232 12.23 12.92 12.55
N ASN A 233 11.47 13.58 13.42
CA ASN A 233 10.24 14.27 13.03
C ASN A 233 10.50 15.40 12.02
N LYS A 234 11.55 16.19 12.18
CA LYS A 234 11.96 17.20 11.19
C LYS A 234 12.25 16.58 9.82
N ARG A 235 13.02 15.48 9.80
CA ARG A 235 13.29 14.74 8.55
C ARG A 235 12.02 14.19 7.91
N LEU A 236 11.08 13.67 8.70
CA LEU A 236 9.78 13.20 8.19
C LEU A 236 8.99 14.36 7.58
N GLN A 237 8.95 15.54 8.22
CA GLN A 237 8.28 16.71 7.67
C GLN A 237 8.91 17.19 6.36
N GLU A 238 10.24 17.21 6.26
CA GLU A 238 10.94 17.53 5.00
C GLU A 238 10.57 16.53 3.88
N LYS A 239 10.48 15.24 4.20
CA LYS A 239 10.02 14.21 3.28
C LYS A 239 8.58 14.44 2.81
N TYR A 240 7.66 14.76 3.72
CA TYR A 240 6.25 15.02 3.38
C TYR A 240 6.12 16.26 2.50
N LYS A 241 6.87 17.32 2.79
CA LYS A 241 6.92 18.51 1.95
C LYS A 241 7.43 18.21 0.54
N ALA A 242 8.49 17.41 0.44
CA ALA A 242 9.01 16.98 -0.86
C ALA A 242 8.00 16.13 -1.66
N LEU A 243 7.20 15.30 -0.99
CA LEU A 243 6.09 14.54 -1.60
C LEU A 243 5.00 15.50 -2.13
N GLU A 244 4.57 16.46 -1.34
CA GLU A 244 3.57 17.46 -1.75
C GLU A 244 4.04 18.30 -2.95
N GLU A 245 5.29 18.69 -2.99
CA GLU A 245 5.85 19.53 -4.06
C GLU A 245 6.06 18.76 -5.38
N ASN A 246 6.35 17.45 -5.34
CA ASN A 246 6.82 16.73 -6.51
C ASN A 246 5.89 15.62 -7.00
N GLU A 247 4.98 15.09 -6.17
CA GLU A 247 4.25 13.87 -6.50
C GLU A 247 2.73 14.04 -6.52
N VAL A 248 2.21 15.22 -6.22
CA VAL A 248 0.76 15.47 -6.28
C VAL A 248 0.25 15.29 -7.71
N ARG A 249 -0.78 14.48 -7.84
CA ARG A 249 -1.45 14.15 -9.11
C ARG A 249 -2.95 14.26 -8.91
N TYR A 250 -3.65 14.87 -9.86
CA TYR A 250 -5.11 14.94 -9.84
C TYR A 250 -5.64 15.13 -11.24
N ASP A 251 -6.82 14.58 -11.49
CA ASP A 251 -7.63 14.88 -12.65
C ASP A 251 -8.79 15.81 -12.23
N CYS A 252 -8.95 16.92 -12.93
CA CYS A 252 -10.04 17.84 -12.66
C CYS A 252 -11.26 17.49 -13.50
N LEU A 253 -12.28 16.96 -12.87
CA LEU A 253 -13.54 16.58 -13.55
C LEU A 253 -14.51 17.76 -13.73
N LEU A 254 -14.27 18.92 -13.08
CA LEU A 254 -15.18 20.07 -13.07
C LEU A 254 -14.76 21.23 -13.96
N TYR A 255 -13.72 21.09 -14.79
CA TYR A 255 -13.28 22.15 -15.70
C TYR A 255 -14.33 22.60 -16.71
N THR A 256 -15.30 21.77 -17.01
CA THR A 256 -16.33 22.02 -18.03
C THR A 256 -17.74 22.17 -17.48
N SER A 257 -17.93 22.03 -16.18
CA SER A 257 -19.25 22.15 -15.54
C SER A 257 -19.23 23.34 -14.57
N PRO A 258 -20.14 24.32 -14.73
CA PRO A 258 -20.26 25.40 -13.77
C PRO A 258 -20.62 24.82 -12.40
N SER A 259 -19.95 25.32 -11.37
CA SER A 259 -20.28 24.96 -9.99
C SER A 259 -21.70 25.47 -9.68
N PRO A 260 -22.53 24.69 -8.96
CA PRO A 260 -23.84 25.20 -8.49
C PRO A 260 -23.74 26.41 -7.56
N ARG A 261 -22.52 26.84 -7.23
CA ARG A 261 -22.21 28.00 -6.36
C ARG A 261 -21.68 29.20 -7.13
N ASP A 262 -21.47 29.06 -8.43
CA ASP A 262 -21.12 30.14 -9.37
C ASP A 262 -22.41 30.65 -10.03
#